data_bb2921e801e8cf8a925fa4d5848194f9
#
_entry.id   bb2921e801e8cf8a925fa4d5848194f9
#
_cell.length_a   1.000
_cell.length_b   1.000
_cell.length_c   1.000
_cell.angle_alpha   90.00
_cell.angle_beta   90.00
_cell.angle_gamma   90.00
#
_symmetry.space_group_name_H-M   'P 1'
#
loop_
_entity.id
_entity.type
_entity.pdbx_description
1 polymer ?
#
loop_
_entity_poly.entity_id
_entity_poly.type
_entity_poly.pdbx_seq_one_letter_code
_entity_poly.pdbx_strand_id
1 'polypeptide(L)'
;MRLTDEQQAIIESARNLPQGGVLKIQAAAGSGKTFILLQIAQALPQASFLYLAFNRSIVDAMHNKATKNMTVKTTHALAYSHILTQNYPDMQPRKDYTAFEIGEILENRNYHYIARVRQILYDFCNSRLEDFNMRLGEGYQDAQKIYAMMRRGEIPFTHSFYLKEYQLLPAQKRKLDYDYVLLDEAQDTNEVTLDIFLQMPCRKILVGDEHQSIYGFRGAFNALSHINTSHKHVLTHCFRTPQCYLDKAIFFLNHFKDLPQNVRIVSAISQSRDCTTSAILTRTNAKIVEIIAKNANNTLQLLKNPDEIFAMILSLKALQEGSKEHIAVPHLQYLKKFRNLDEVQQYAEDTNEPELKYSIFVLNQYGRDIVHLYRKAKKLYQNKEGTALMTTHTAKGLEFDCVTIEDDFSNLYEQHQKLFAQGRIGQIAFQKFYEEINLYYVAITRTKKQLIDKSQNDFFYKMNL
;
A
#
# COMPACT_ATOMS: atom_id res chain seq x y z
N MET A 1 22.69 -16.52 14.45
CA MET A 1 23.16 -15.41 13.61
C MET A 1 23.70 -14.33 14.54
N ARG A 2 24.90 -13.79 14.30
CA ARG A 2 25.45 -12.73 15.14
C ARG A 2 24.77 -11.40 14.75
N LEU A 3 24.30 -10.63 15.73
CA LEU A 3 23.73 -9.32 15.51
C LEU A 3 24.81 -8.33 15.05
N THR A 4 24.43 -7.38 14.19
CA THR A 4 25.29 -6.25 13.83
C THR A 4 25.35 -5.24 14.98
N ASP A 5 26.35 -4.35 14.96
CA ASP A 5 26.47 -3.29 15.96
C ASP A 5 25.24 -2.36 15.96
N GLU A 6 24.70 -2.05 14.77
CA GLU A 6 23.45 -1.29 14.61
C GLU A 6 22.27 -2.00 15.32
N GLN A 7 22.14 -3.31 15.13
CA GLN A 7 21.06 -4.11 15.74
C GLN A 7 21.21 -4.19 17.26
N GLN A 8 22.44 -4.32 17.77
CA GLN A 8 22.72 -4.34 19.21
C GLN A 8 22.37 -2.99 19.85
N ALA A 9 22.77 -1.87 19.23
CA ALA A 9 22.45 -0.53 19.70
C ALA A 9 20.93 -0.26 19.75
N ILE A 10 20.18 -0.78 18.77
CA ILE A 10 18.72 -0.69 18.75
C ILE A 10 18.08 -1.45 19.91
N ILE A 11 18.52 -2.67 20.19
CA ILE A 11 18.00 -3.47 21.31
C ILE A 11 18.28 -2.77 22.64
N GLU A 12 19.48 -2.22 22.82
CA GLU A 12 19.83 -1.48 24.02
C GLU A 12 19.01 -0.19 24.17
N SER A 13 18.78 0.53 23.07
CA SER A 13 17.90 1.70 23.06
C SER A 13 16.44 1.35 23.40
N ALA A 14 15.95 0.19 22.94
CA ALA A 14 14.61 -0.28 23.27
C ALA A 14 14.50 -0.64 24.76
N ARG A 15 15.53 -1.25 25.36
CA ARG A 15 15.57 -1.60 26.78
C ARG A 15 15.50 -0.35 27.67
N ASN A 16 16.22 0.70 27.29
CA ASN A 16 16.34 1.94 28.06
C ASN A 16 15.28 2.99 27.68
N LEU A 17 14.31 2.64 26.80
CA LEU A 17 13.27 3.56 26.37
C LEU A 17 12.36 3.94 27.54
N PRO A 18 12.17 5.23 27.84
CA PRO A 18 11.30 5.66 28.94
C PRO A 18 9.82 5.34 28.63
N GLN A 19 9.00 5.25 29.68
CA GLN A 19 7.55 5.07 29.54
C GLN A 19 6.96 6.18 28.67
N GLY A 20 6.11 5.79 27.69
CA GLY A 20 5.56 6.72 26.69
C GLY A 20 6.56 7.16 25.60
N GLY A 21 7.85 6.81 25.74
CA GLY A 21 8.88 7.13 24.75
C GLY A 21 8.63 6.50 23.38
N VAL A 22 9.24 7.09 22.34
CA VAL A 22 9.15 6.63 20.96
C VAL A 22 10.54 6.36 20.41
N LEU A 23 10.81 5.12 20.01
CA LEU A 23 12.01 4.71 19.27
C LEU A 23 11.70 4.61 17.79
N LYS A 24 12.39 5.38 16.94
CA LYS A 24 12.30 5.38 15.49
C LYS A 24 13.46 4.65 14.86
N ILE A 25 13.16 3.65 14.01
CA ILE A 25 14.16 2.88 13.28
C ILE A 25 13.94 3.08 11.77
N GLN A 26 14.84 3.83 11.15
CA GLN A 26 14.92 3.94 9.69
C GLN A 26 15.67 2.75 9.15
N ALA A 27 15.07 1.94 8.30
CA ALA A 27 15.64 0.67 7.88
C ALA A 27 15.65 0.54 6.36
N ALA A 28 16.80 0.28 5.76
CA ALA A 28 16.92 0.05 4.33
C ALA A 28 16.18 -1.22 3.88
N ALA A 29 15.95 -1.35 2.57
CA ALA A 29 15.42 -2.58 1.98
C ALA A 29 16.29 -3.78 2.34
N GLY A 30 15.66 -4.87 2.82
CA GLY A 30 16.40 -6.09 3.17
C GLY A 30 17.29 -6.01 4.41
N SER A 31 17.19 -4.95 5.23
CA SER A 31 18.00 -4.77 6.45
C SER A 31 17.49 -5.53 7.67
N GLY A 32 16.37 -6.25 7.56
CA GLY A 32 15.81 -7.05 8.64
C GLY A 32 14.88 -6.29 9.57
N LYS A 33 14.00 -5.41 9.05
CA LYS A 33 12.98 -4.68 9.82
C LYS A 33 12.22 -5.56 10.80
N THR A 34 11.54 -6.57 10.29
CA THR A 34 10.76 -7.51 11.11
C THR A 34 11.66 -8.32 12.05
N PHE A 35 12.89 -8.67 11.61
CA PHE A 35 13.86 -9.40 12.43
C PHE A 35 14.23 -8.61 13.67
N ILE A 36 14.54 -7.30 13.56
CA ILE A 36 14.93 -6.50 14.72
C ILE A 36 13.80 -6.36 15.73
N LEU A 37 12.53 -6.22 15.28
CA LEU A 37 11.37 -6.19 16.18
C LEU A 37 11.23 -7.49 16.99
N LEU A 38 11.46 -8.65 16.34
CA LEU A 38 11.46 -9.94 17.02
C LEU A 38 12.62 -10.07 18.01
N GLN A 39 13.83 -9.58 17.66
CA GLN A 39 14.99 -9.59 18.54
C GLN A 39 14.80 -8.71 19.77
N ILE A 40 14.13 -7.56 19.64
CA ILE A 40 13.75 -6.72 20.79
C ILE A 40 12.82 -7.49 21.75
N ALA A 41 11.79 -8.15 21.22
CA ALA A 41 10.86 -8.91 22.06
C ALA A 41 11.52 -10.13 22.73
N GLN A 42 12.47 -10.79 22.05
CA GLN A 42 13.28 -11.89 22.64
C GLN A 42 14.22 -11.39 23.73
N ALA A 43 14.81 -10.20 23.57
CA ALA A 43 15.73 -9.60 24.53
C ALA A 43 15.04 -9.06 25.79
N LEU A 44 13.70 -8.92 25.75
CA LEU A 44 12.85 -8.42 26.84
C LEU A 44 11.71 -9.41 27.16
N PRO A 45 12.03 -10.64 27.62
CA PRO A 45 11.05 -11.73 27.75
C PRO A 45 9.98 -11.49 28.81
N GLN A 46 10.21 -10.57 29.75
CA GLN A 46 9.26 -10.20 30.80
C GLN A 46 8.28 -9.09 30.38
N ALA A 47 8.56 -8.41 29.25
CA ALA A 47 7.69 -7.34 28.74
C ALA A 47 6.66 -7.92 27.77
N SER A 48 5.47 -7.33 27.77
CA SER A 48 4.38 -7.64 26.84
C SER A 48 4.41 -6.71 25.62
N PHE A 49 4.21 -7.29 24.43
CA PHE A 49 4.29 -6.57 23.16
C PHE A 49 3.00 -6.67 22.37
N LEU A 50 2.53 -5.53 21.86
CA LEU A 50 1.52 -5.46 20.80
C LEU A 50 2.22 -5.15 19.48
N TYR A 51 2.22 -6.09 18.53
CA TYR A 51 2.73 -5.89 17.18
C TYR A 51 1.59 -5.50 16.25
N LEU A 52 1.63 -4.27 15.72
CA LEU A 52 0.68 -3.75 14.75
C LEU A 52 1.20 -4.00 13.33
N ALA A 53 0.56 -4.95 12.65
CA ALA A 53 0.85 -5.28 11.27
C ALA A 53 0.04 -4.40 10.31
N PHE A 54 0.64 -4.06 9.17
CA PHE A 54 -0.01 -3.27 8.12
C PHE A 54 -1.23 -4.00 7.50
N ASN A 55 -1.13 -5.33 7.32
CA ASN A 55 -2.20 -6.12 6.71
C ASN A 55 -2.30 -7.54 7.29
N ARG A 56 -3.36 -8.27 6.90
CA ARG A 56 -3.63 -9.62 7.37
C ARG A 56 -2.54 -10.61 6.96
N SER A 57 -1.98 -10.50 5.77
CA SER A 57 -0.94 -11.43 5.31
C SER A 57 0.34 -11.36 6.17
N ILE A 58 0.67 -10.18 6.70
CA ILE A 58 1.78 -10.02 7.67
C ILE A 58 1.42 -10.69 8.99
N VAL A 59 0.18 -10.56 9.48
CA VAL A 59 -0.28 -11.26 10.69
C VAL A 59 -0.11 -12.77 10.53
N ASP A 60 -0.58 -13.32 9.41
CA ASP A 60 -0.50 -14.76 9.13
C ASP A 60 0.97 -15.23 9.01
N ALA A 61 1.83 -14.45 8.37
CA ALA A 61 3.26 -14.73 8.28
C ALA A 61 4.00 -14.65 9.63
N MET A 62 3.51 -13.82 10.55
CA MET A 62 4.06 -13.66 11.90
C MET A 62 3.59 -14.73 12.88
N HIS A 63 2.48 -15.41 12.60
CA HIS A 63 1.87 -16.37 13.53
C HIS A 63 2.86 -17.41 14.07
N ASN A 64 3.76 -17.90 13.19
CA ASN A 64 4.78 -18.91 13.56
C ASN A 64 6.13 -18.30 13.99
N LYS A 65 6.30 -16.98 13.90
CA LYS A 65 7.56 -16.28 14.21
C LYS A 65 7.49 -15.47 15.49
N ALA A 66 6.27 -15.07 15.88
CA ALA A 66 6.05 -14.23 17.07
C ALA A 66 6.53 -14.94 18.34
N THR A 67 7.12 -14.16 19.24
CA THR A 67 7.52 -14.64 20.57
C THR A 67 6.29 -14.81 21.47
N LYS A 68 6.41 -15.62 22.53
CA LYS A 68 5.29 -15.90 23.46
C LYS A 68 4.73 -14.65 24.15
N ASN A 69 5.54 -13.62 24.30
CA ASN A 69 5.19 -12.34 24.90
C ASN A 69 4.68 -11.29 23.90
N MET A 70 4.38 -11.70 22.64
CA MET A 70 3.95 -10.81 21.57
C MET A 70 2.56 -11.18 21.08
N THR A 71 1.65 -10.20 21.09
CA THR A 71 0.32 -10.28 20.44
C THR A 71 0.40 -9.59 19.08
N VAL A 72 0.03 -10.28 18.00
CA VAL A 72 0.06 -9.75 16.63
C VAL A 72 -1.35 -9.42 16.16
N LYS A 73 -1.61 -8.17 15.78
CA LYS A 73 -2.91 -7.72 15.24
C LYS A 73 -2.68 -6.68 14.14
N THR A 74 -3.65 -6.53 13.24
CA THR A 74 -3.76 -5.30 12.44
C THR A 74 -4.45 -4.22 13.27
N THR A 75 -4.19 -2.94 12.96
CA THR A 75 -4.90 -1.83 13.62
C THR A 75 -6.41 -1.92 13.39
N HIS A 76 -6.83 -2.38 12.19
CA HIS A 76 -8.24 -2.65 11.90
C HIS A 76 -8.84 -3.75 12.78
N ALA A 77 -8.12 -4.85 13.02
CA ALA A 77 -8.60 -5.92 13.91
C ALA A 77 -8.73 -5.43 15.36
N LEU A 78 -7.81 -4.57 15.79
CA LEU A 78 -7.86 -3.93 17.10
C LEU A 78 -9.09 -3.02 17.22
N ALA A 79 -9.31 -2.13 16.23
CA ALA A 79 -10.46 -1.23 16.18
C ALA A 79 -11.80 -2.01 16.08
N TYR A 80 -11.83 -3.03 15.22
CA TYR A 80 -13.01 -3.88 15.02
C TYR A 80 -13.50 -4.49 16.33
N SER A 81 -12.62 -5.12 17.09
CA SER A 81 -12.98 -5.77 18.34
C SER A 81 -13.51 -4.80 19.41
N HIS A 82 -13.10 -3.52 19.38
CA HIS A 82 -13.56 -2.52 20.34
C HIS A 82 -14.87 -1.82 19.92
N ILE A 83 -14.98 -1.47 18.64
CA ILE A 83 -16.11 -0.64 18.17
C ILE A 83 -17.33 -1.50 17.86
N LEU A 84 -17.15 -2.63 17.17
CA LEU A 84 -18.29 -3.44 16.71
C LEU A 84 -18.96 -4.22 17.82
N THR A 85 -18.18 -4.86 18.68
CA THR A 85 -18.75 -5.66 19.78
C THR A 85 -19.57 -4.81 20.78
N GLN A 86 -19.27 -3.52 20.88
CA GLN A 86 -19.93 -2.63 21.84
C GLN A 86 -21.06 -1.79 21.21
N ASN A 87 -20.91 -1.34 19.97
CA ASN A 87 -21.80 -0.33 19.39
C ASN A 87 -22.63 -0.84 18.19
N TYR A 88 -22.15 -1.87 17.46
CA TYR A 88 -22.74 -2.33 16.20
C TYR A 88 -22.71 -3.86 16.05
N PRO A 89 -23.27 -4.65 16.99
CA PRO A 89 -23.09 -6.11 17.03
C PRO A 89 -23.63 -6.83 15.79
N ASP A 90 -24.66 -6.30 15.15
CA ASP A 90 -25.35 -6.93 14.02
C ASP A 90 -24.93 -6.40 12.64
N MET A 91 -23.98 -5.46 12.60
CA MET A 91 -23.56 -4.82 11.34
C MET A 91 -22.22 -5.33 10.86
N GLN A 92 -22.12 -5.61 9.54
CA GLN A 92 -20.86 -5.97 8.88
C GLN A 92 -20.29 -4.74 8.17
N PRO A 93 -18.97 -4.46 8.32
CA PRO A 93 -18.34 -3.38 7.61
C PRO A 93 -18.23 -3.69 6.11
N ARG A 94 -18.33 -2.66 5.31
CA ARG A 94 -18.16 -2.73 3.86
C ARG A 94 -16.92 -1.98 3.39
N LYS A 95 -16.56 -2.15 2.12
CA LYS A 95 -15.61 -1.28 1.43
C LYS A 95 -16.17 0.15 1.35
N ASP A 96 -15.28 1.12 1.11
CA ASP A 96 -15.67 2.52 0.96
C ASP A 96 -16.72 2.68 -0.15
N TYR A 97 -17.61 3.67 0.04
CA TYR A 97 -18.66 3.99 -0.91
C TYR A 97 -18.07 4.49 -2.23
N THR A 98 -18.64 4.07 -3.35
CA THR A 98 -18.39 4.68 -4.65
C THR A 98 -19.05 6.06 -4.71
N ALA A 99 -18.61 6.93 -5.63
CA ALA A 99 -19.29 8.20 -5.86
C ALA A 99 -20.75 7.98 -6.31
N PHE A 100 -21.02 6.91 -7.06
CA PHE A 100 -22.38 6.56 -7.47
C PHE A 100 -23.29 6.30 -6.26
N GLU A 101 -22.86 5.47 -5.31
CA GLU A 101 -23.65 5.14 -4.11
C GLU A 101 -23.88 6.36 -3.21
N ILE A 102 -22.89 7.25 -3.06
CA ILE A 102 -23.04 8.51 -2.32
C ILE A 102 -24.05 9.41 -3.05
N GLY A 103 -24.00 9.45 -4.39
CA GLY A 103 -24.98 10.17 -5.20
C GLY A 103 -26.42 9.69 -5.01
N GLU A 104 -26.64 8.38 -4.90
CA GLU A 104 -27.94 7.80 -4.58
C GLU A 104 -28.42 8.19 -3.15
N ILE A 105 -27.50 8.13 -2.16
CA ILE A 105 -27.83 8.49 -0.76
C ILE A 105 -28.20 9.98 -0.63
N LEU A 106 -27.50 10.86 -1.38
CA LEU A 106 -27.72 12.31 -1.35
C LEU A 106 -28.74 12.79 -2.37
N GLU A 107 -29.29 11.90 -3.20
CA GLU A 107 -30.19 12.22 -4.33
C GLU A 107 -29.56 13.25 -5.29
N ASN A 108 -28.26 13.17 -5.50
CA ASN A 108 -27.49 14.12 -6.32
C ASN A 108 -26.68 13.38 -7.39
N ARG A 109 -26.84 13.81 -8.65
CA ARG A 109 -26.16 13.24 -9.82
C ARG A 109 -25.01 14.09 -10.37
N ASN A 110 -24.64 15.17 -9.68
CA ASN A 110 -23.44 15.91 -10.03
C ASN A 110 -22.21 15.14 -9.54
N TYR A 111 -21.67 14.24 -10.36
CA TYR A 111 -20.60 13.34 -9.96
C TYR A 111 -19.26 14.04 -9.67
N HIS A 112 -18.99 15.21 -10.25
CA HIS A 112 -17.86 16.05 -9.82
C HIS A 112 -17.98 16.47 -8.35
N TYR A 113 -19.19 16.94 -7.98
CA TYR A 113 -19.47 17.33 -6.60
C TYR A 113 -19.41 16.12 -5.65
N ILE A 114 -20.06 15.02 -6.05
CA ILE A 114 -20.10 13.79 -5.24
C ILE A 114 -18.71 13.17 -5.07
N ALA A 115 -17.87 13.19 -6.09
CA ALA A 115 -16.47 12.75 -5.96
C ALA A 115 -15.71 13.57 -4.92
N ARG A 116 -15.97 14.88 -4.85
CA ARG A 116 -15.42 15.76 -3.82
C ARG A 116 -15.94 15.40 -2.42
N VAL A 117 -17.25 15.18 -2.27
CA VAL A 117 -17.86 14.72 -0.99
C VAL A 117 -17.22 13.41 -0.53
N ARG A 118 -17.11 12.44 -1.45
CA ARG A 118 -16.43 11.16 -1.19
C ARG A 118 -14.99 11.36 -0.73
N GLN A 119 -14.22 12.23 -1.41
CA GLN A 119 -12.84 12.49 -1.04
C GLN A 119 -12.73 13.14 0.34
N ILE A 120 -13.59 14.10 0.68
CA ILE A 120 -13.64 14.75 2.01
C ILE A 120 -13.93 13.70 3.10
N LEU A 121 -14.91 12.82 2.87
CA LEU A 121 -15.25 11.74 3.81
C LEU A 121 -14.06 10.80 4.00
N TYR A 122 -13.41 10.39 2.90
CA TYR A 122 -12.22 9.54 2.92
C TYR A 122 -11.06 10.20 3.67
N ASP A 123 -10.76 11.47 3.37
CA ASP A 123 -9.69 12.24 4.02
C ASP A 123 -9.94 12.40 5.51
N PHE A 124 -11.18 12.69 5.91
CA PHE A 124 -11.55 12.75 7.33
C PHE A 124 -11.31 11.41 8.03
N CYS A 125 -11.82 10.31 7.47
CA CYS A 125 -11.67 8.98 8.05
C CYS A 125 -10.21 8.50 8.13
N ASN A 126 -9.31 9.05 7.32
CA ASN A 126 -7.89 8.68 7.28
C ASN A 126 -6.94 9.74 7.88
N SER A 127 -7.46 10.88 8.35
CA SER A 127 -6.68 11.96 8.96
C SER A 127 -6.67 11.86 10.50
N ARG A 128 -5.84 12.69 11.14
CA ARG A 128 -5.83 12.88 12.60
C ARG A 128 -6.89 13.85 13.11
N LEU A 129 -7.68 14.46 12.23
CA LEU A 129 -8.71 15.42 12.62
C LEU A 129 -9.75 14.76 13.52
N GLU A 130 -10.17 15.48 14.55
CA GLU A 130 -11.21 15.00 15.49
C GLU A 130 -12.62 15.38 15.05
N ASP A 131 -12.75 16.41 14.21
CA ASP A 131 -14.02 16.97 13.77
C ASP A 131 -13.95 17.47 12.31
N PHE A 132 -15.09 17.44 11.61
CA PHE A 132 -15.27 18.08 10.30
C PHE A 132 -15.28 19.63 10.38
N ASN A 133 -15.57 20.20 11.55
CA ASN A 133 -15.76 21.66 11.75
C ASN A 133 -14.48 22.48 11.50
N MET A 134 -13.31 21.85 11.41
CA MET A 134 -12.05 22.55 11.15
C MET A 134 -11.87 23.02 9.69
N ARG A 135 -12.78 22.62 8.78
CA ARG A 135 -12.69 23.00 7.35
C ARG A 135 -14.07 23.39 6.83
N LEU A 136 -14.23 24.64 6.47
CA LEU A 136 -15.42 25.14 5.80
C LEU A 136 -15.22 25.09 4.27
N GLY A 137 -16.18 24.52 3.55
CA GLY A 137 -16.15 24.47 2.08
C GLY A 137 -17.27 23.61 1.50
N GLU A 138 -17.40 23.67 0.18
CA GLU A 138 -18.40 22.90 -0.55
C GLU A 138 -18.17 21.39 -0.36
N GLY A 139 -19.22 20.64 -0.02
CA GLY A 139 -19.21 19.18 0.18
C GLY A 139 -18.93 18.72 1.63
N TYR A 140 -18.46 19.59 2.53
CA TYR A 140 -18.18 19.18 3.93
C TYR A 140 -19.45 18.81 4.72
N GLN A 141 -20.53 19.54 4.53
CA GLN A 141 -21.82 19.25 5.19
C GLN A 141 -22.36 17.88 4.75
N ASP A 142 -22.30 17.57 3.45
CA ASP A 142 -22.76 16.28 2.96
C ASP A 142 -21.82 15.13 3.38
N ALA A 143 -20.52 15.33 3.41
CA ALA A 143 -19.59 14.34 3.95
C ALA A 143 -19.86 14.05 5.44
N GLN A 144 -20.10 15.10 6.24
CA GLN A 144 -20.50 14.98 7.65
C GLN A 144 -21.84 14.27 7.81
N LYS A 145 -22.82 14.56 6.92
CA LYS A 145 -24.12 13.88 6.90
C LYS A 145 -23.95 12.37 6.68
N ILE A 146 -23.18 11.96 5.66
CA ILE A 146 -22.88 10.54 5.38
C ILE A 146 -22.21 9.87 6.59
N TYR A 147 -21.22 10.53 7.20
CA TYR A 147 -20.55 10.02 8.39
C TYR A 147 -21.52 9.83 9.56
N ALA A 148 -22.39 10.82 9.80
CA ALA A 148 -23.41 10.76 10.85
C ALA A 148 -24.45 9.66 10.58
N MET A 149 -24.83 9.41 9.33
CA MET A 149 -25.73 8.31 8.95
C MET A 149 -25.09 6.95 9.26
N MET A 150 -23.80 6.76 8.97
CA MET A 150 -23.05 5.55 9.39
C MET A 150 -23.03 5.39 10.91
N ARG A 151 -22.79 6.49 11.65
CA ARG A 151 -22.73 6.48 13.11
C ARG A 151 -24.09 6.13 13.74
N ARG A 152 -25.23 6.52 13.12
CA ARG A 152 -26.57 6.16 13.57
C ARG A 152 -27.04 4.79 13.08
N GLY A 153 -26.26 4.11 12.23
CA GLY A 153 -26.63 2.82 11.65
C GLY A 153 -27.71 2.92 10.56
N GLU A 154 -27.96 4.10 10.00
CA GLU A 154 -28.93 4.32 8.92
C GLU A 154 -28.42 3.76 7.58
N ILE A 155 -27.11 3.76 7.41
CA ILE A 155 -26.42 3.13 6.28
C ILE A 155 -25.27 2.26 6.79
N PRO A 156 -24.87 1.21 6.03
CA PRO A 156 -23.72 0.39 6.40
C PRO A 156 -22.43 1.22 6.55
N PHE A 157 -21.62 0.94 7.56
CA PHE A 157 -20.37 1.65 7.78
C PHE A 157 -19.18 1.00 7.04
N THR A 158 -18.15 1.80 6.76
CA THR A 158 -16.95 1.36 6.05
C THR A 158 -15.83 0.93 7.01
N HIS A 159 -14.79 0.28 6.45
CA HIS A 159 -13.61 -0.08 7.25
C HIS A 159 -12.87 1.16 7.77
N SER A 160 -12.81 2.24 7.00
CA SER A 160 -12.20 3.50 7.44
C SER A 160 -13.02 4.18 8.54
N PHE A 161 -14.35 4.07 8.52
CA PHE A 161 -15.23 4.63 9.54
C PHE A 161 -14.96 4.06 10.94
N TYR A 162 -14.98 2.73 11.13
CA TYR A 162 -14.79 2.18 12.47
C TYR A 162 -13.35 2.38 12.99
N LEU A 163 -12.37 2.46 12.10
CA LEU A 163 -11.01 2.81 12.46
C LEU A 163 -10.95 4.25 13.00
N LYS A 164 -11.68 5.17 12.33
CA LYS A 164 -11.84 6.56 12.77
C LYS A 164 -12.56 6.66 14.12
N GLU A 165 -13.68 5.96 14.30
CA GLU A 165 -14.40 5.90 15.57
C GLU A 165 -13.47 5.41 16.70
N TYR A 166 -12.61 4.42 16.44
CA TYR A 166 -11.63 3.94 17.40
C TYR A 166 -10.56 4.99 17.73
N GLN A 167 -10.10 5.75 16.74
CA GLN A 167 -9.17 6.87 16.95
C GLN A 167 -9.80 7.97 17.83
N LEU A 168 -11.08 8.25 17.65
CA LEU A 168 -11.81 9.26 18.42
C LEU A 168 -12.16 8.82 19.85
N LEU A 169 -12.01 7.54 20.19
CA LEU A 169 -12.22 7.08 21.56
C LEU A 169 -11.18 7.70 22.51
N PRO A 170 -11.58 8.15 23.71
CA PRO A 170 -10.61 8.50 24.75
C PRO A 170 -9.66 7.35 25.06
N ALA A 171 -8.38 7.65 25.25
CA ALA A 171 -7.33 6.62 25.48
C ALA A 171 -7.68 5.66 26.61
N GLN A 172 -8.34 6.14 27.69
CA GLN A 172 -8.78 5.35 28.85
C GLN A 172 -9.80 4.27 28.50
N LYS A 173 -10.58 4.46 27.42
CA LYS A 173 -11.58 3.48 26.96
C LYS A 173 -10.96 2.36 26.11
N ARG A 174 -9.71 2.49 25.63
CA ARG A 174 -9.08 1.50 24.74
C ARG A 174 -8.52 0.28 25.46
N LYS A 175 -8.41 0.27 26.82
CA LYS A 175 -8.00 -0.85 27.69
C LYS A 175 -6.87 -1.71 27.09
N LEU A 176 -5.77 -1.09 26.68
CA LEU A 176 -4.59 -1.76 26.16
C LEU A 176 -3.54 -1.87 27.25
N ASP A 177 -3.28 -3.08 27.70
CA ASP A 177 -2.30 -3.38 28.74
C ASP A 177 -1.09 -4.09 28.13
N TYR A 178 -0.21 -3.28 27.52
CA TYR A 178 1.06 -3.72 26.93
C TYR A 178 2.19 -2.80 27.39
N ASP A 179 3.38 -3.36 27.58
CA ASP A 179 4.57 -2.58 27.90
C ASP A 179 5.10 -1.85 26.67
N TYR A 180 4.96 -2.48 25.50
CA TYR A 180 5.43 -1.98 24.21
C TYR A 180 4.39 -2.14 23.12
N VAL A 181 4.32 -1.16 22.21
CA VAL A 181 3.66 -1.29 20.93
C VAL A 181 4.68 -1.15 19.80
N LEU A 182 4.64 -2.09 18.87
CA LEU A 182 5.51 -2.15 17.70
C LEU A 182 4.69 -1.82 16.44
N LEU A 183 5.16 -0.90 15.61
CA LEU A 183 4.57 -0.58 14.30
C LEU A 183 5.57 -0.93 13.21
N ASP A 184 5.30 -2.00 12.46
CA ASP A 184 6.08 -2.41 11.29
C ASP A 184 5.55 -1.75 10.02
N GLU A 185 6.42 -1.58 9.02
CA GLU A 185 6.13 -0.90 7.74
C GLU A 185 5.51 0.50 7.95
N ALA A 186 6.09 1.26 8.88
CA ALA A 186 5.56 2.57 9.32
C ALA A 186 5.42 3.60 8.19
N GLN A 187 6.12 3.43 7.07
CA GLN A 187 6.00 4.28 5.87
C GLN A 187 4.70 4.09 5.10
N ASP A 188 3.94 3.00 5.37
CA ASP A 188 2.68 2.70 4.68
C ASP A 188 1.44 2.96 5.55
N THR A 189 1.63 3.44 6.75
CA THR A 189 0.51 3.72 7.67
C THR A 189 -0.28 4.96 7.23
N ASN A 190 -1.54 5.09 7.67
CA ASN A 190 -2.30 6.33 7.53
C ASN A 190 -2.21 7.16 8.81
N GLU A 191 -2.62 8.43 8.74
CA GLU A 191 -2.56 9.33 9.90
C GLU A 191 -3.39 8.84 11.08
N VAL A 192 -4.55 8.21 10.83
CA VAL A 192 -5.41 7.63 11.88
C VAL A 192 -4.67 6.53 12.64
N THR A 193 -4.03 5.61 11.92
CA THR A 193 -3.26 4.51 12.53
C THR A 193 -2.07 5.06 13.32
N LEU A 194 -1.39 6.06 12.78
CA LEU A 194 -0.29 6.73 13.48
C LEU A 194 -0.77 7.41 14.76
N ASP A 195 -1.91 8.09 14.71
CA ASP A 195 -2.47 8.77 15.87
C ASP A 195 -2.91 7.76 16.94
N ILE A 196 -3.57 6.65 16.56
CA ILE A 196 -3.87 5.54 17.46
C ILE A 196 -2.61 5.02 18.14
N PHE A 197 -1.53 4.79 17.37
CA PHE A 197 -0.25 4.33 17.89
C PHE A 197 0.38 5.33 18.87
N LEU A 198 0.36 6.62 18.56
CA LEU A 198 0.96 7.66 19.39
C LEU A 198 0.20 7.89 20.70
N GLN A 199 -1.12 7.73 20.69
CA GLN A 199 -1.98 7.90 21.88
C GLN A 199 -1.87 6.74 22.87
N MET A 200 -1.20 5.62 22.53
CA MET A 200 -0.99 4.52 23.48
C MET A 200 -0.03 4.95 24.60
N PRO A 201 -0.33 4.65 25.87
CA PRO A 201 0.50 5.10 27.01
C PRO A 201 1.82 4.32 27.16
N CYS A 202 1.96 3.20 26.49
CA CYS A 202 3.13 2.32 26.55
C CYS A 202 4.35 2.89 25.76
N ARG A 203 5.49 2.19 25.82
CA ARG A 203 6.65 2.46 24.98
C ARG A 203 6.34 2.12 23.53
N LYS A 204 6.81 2.93 22.60
CA LYS A 204 6.47 2.84 21.17
C LYS A 204 7.72 2.62 20.32
N ILE A 205 7.69 1.62 19.47
CA ILE A 205 8.79 1.35 18.53
C ILE A 205 8.19 1.29 17.13
N LEU A 206 8.70 2.11 16.22
CA LEU A 206 8.29 2.06 14.82
C LEU A 206 9.51 1.79 13.94
N VAL A 207 9.30 0.94 12.94
CA VAL A 207 10.32 0.61 11.94
C VAL A 207 9.73 0.72 10.54
N GLY A 208 10.51 1.21 9.60
CA GLY A 208 10.11 1.31 8.21
C GLY A 208 11.24 1.76 7.31
N ASP A 209 10.95 1.78 6.02
CA ASP A 209 11.81 2.29 4.96
C ASP A 209 11.06 3.40 4.21
N GLU A 210 11.45 4.66 4.41
CA GLU A 210 10.79 5.80 3.76
C GLU A 210 10.85 5.72 2.23
N HIS A 211 11.83 4.99 1.68
CA HIS A 211 11.99 4.78 0.24
C HIS A 211 11.15 3.60 -0.28
N GLN A 212 10.43 2.88 0.59
CA GLN A 212 9.44 1.86 0.22
C GLN A 212 7.99 2.34 0.41
N SER A 213 7.75 3.64 0.60
CA SER A 213 6.41 4.23 0.63
C SER A 213 5.84 4.31 -0.78
N ILE A 214 4.93 3.40 -1.14
CA ILE A 214 4.33 3.24 -2.48
C ILE A 214 2.80 3.16 -2.46
N TYR A 215 2.16 3.44 -1.33
CA TYR A 215 0.70 3.39 -1.16
C TYR A 215 0.07 4.75 -0.87
N GLY A 216 0.72 5.87 -1.28
CA GLY A 216 0.18 7.21 -1.11
C GLY A 216 -1.20 7.39 -1.77
N PHE A 217 -1.44 6.71 -2.90
CA PHE A 217 -2.76 6.67 -3.56
C PHE A 217 -3.86 6.01 -2.70
N ARG A 218 -3.51 5.31 -1.61
CA ARG A 218 -4.43 4.76 -0.60
C ARG A 218 -4.44 5.57 0.69
N GLY A 219 -3.96 6.82 0.67
CA GLY A 219 -3.85 7.65 1.86
C GLY A 219 -2.72 7.23 2.80
N ALA A 220 -1.76 6.42 2.34
CA ALA A 220 -0.59 6.12 3.14
C ALA A 220 0.22 7.40 3.40
N PHE A 221 0.67 7.51 4.64
CA PHE A 221 1.37 8.64 5.18
C PHE A 221 2.69 8.14 5.77
N ASN A 222 3.80 8.71 5.33
CA ASN A 222 5.11 8.28 5.84
C ASN A 222 5.30 8.71 7.29
N ALA A 223 4.92 7.85 8.24
CA ALA A 223 5.03 8.13 9.67
C ALA A 223 6.48 8.45 10.11
N LEU A 224 7.49 7.86 9.45
CA LEU A 224 8.89 8.08 9.80
C LEU A 224 9.32 9.54 9.62
N SER A 225 8.84 10.22 8.59
CA SER A 225 9.18 11.62 8.34
C SER A 225 8.52 12.59 9.33
N HIS A 226 7.42 12.18 9.97
CA HIS A 226 6.61 13.03 10.85
C HIS A 226 6.86 12.84 12.33
N ILE A 227 7.60 11.79 12.72
CA ILE A 227 7.99 11.57 14.12
C ILE A 227 9.36 12.13 14.39
N ASN A 228 9.41 13.14 15.27
CA ASN A 228 10.65 13.66 15.80
C ASN A 228 10.89 13.09 17.21
N THR A 229 12.03 12.42 17.40
CA THR A 229 12.44 11.82 18.67
C THR A 229 13.96 11.83 18.79
N SER A 230 14.46 11.90 20.03
CA SER A 230 15.90 11.72 20.32
C SER A 230 16.36 10.25 20.18
N HIS A 231 15.41 9.29 20.31
CA HIS A 231 15.71 7.86 20.17
C HIS A 231 15.50 7.46 18.70
N LYS A 232 16.54 7.60 17.88
CA LYS A 232 16.53 7.25 16.45
C LYS A 232 17.73 6.42 16.07
N HIS A 233 17.49 5.38 15.27
CA HIS A 233 18.53 4.50 14.73
C HIS A 233 18.31 4.26 13.23
N VAL A 234 19.37 3.83 12.57
CA VAL A 234 19.35 3.48 11.14
C VAL A 234 19.88 2.05 11.00
N LEU A 235 19.27 1.26 10.10
CA LEU A 235 19.78 -0.01 9.64
C LEU A 235 20.21 0.14 8.18
N THR A 236 21.52 0.10 7.94
CA THR A 236 22.12 0.34 6.61
C THR A 236 22.56 -0.93 5.91
N HIS A 237 22.70 -2.05 6.62
CA HIS A 237 23.14 -3.31 6.04
C HIS A 237 21.98 -4.06 5.37
N CYS A 238 22.11 -4.32 4.05
CA CYS A 238 21.15 -5.11 3.29
C CYS A 238 21.60 -6.57 3.18
N PHE A 239 20.76 -7.50 3.64
CA PHE A 239 20.98 -8.95 3.58
C PHE A 239 20.24 -9.63 2.43
N ARG A 240 19.80 -8.86 1.41
CA ARG A 240 18.97 -9.36 0.32
C ARG A 240 19.55 -9.09 -1.05
N THR A 241 19.88 -7.84 -1.35
CA THR A 241 20.19 -7.36 -2.69
C THR A 241 21.70 -7.14 -2.85
N PRO A 242 22.36 -7.67 -3.90
CA PRO A 242 23.75 -7.42 -4.19
C PRO A 242 24.08 -5.93 -4.40
N GLN A 243 25.31 -5.51 -4.07
CA GLN A 243 25.72 -4.11 -4.07
C GLN A 243 25.50 -3.42 -5.42
N CYS A 244 25.83 -4.07 -6.53
CA CYS A 244 25.66 -3.48 -7.88
C CYS A 244 24.21 -3.06 -8.19
N TYR A 245 23.20 -3.76 -7.66
CA TYR A 245 21.80 -3.40 -7.83
C TYR A 245 21.35 -2.36 -6.78
N LEU A 246 21.94 -2.41 -5.58
CA LEU A 246 21.71 -1.35 -4.57
C LEU A 246 22.27 -0.02 -5.07
N ASP A 247 23.45 0.00 -5.66
CA ASP A 247 24.05 1.24 -6.20
C ASP A 247 23.13 1.87 -7.25
N LYS A 248 22.53 1.05 -8.13
CA LYS A 248 21.53 1.52 -9.08
C LYS A 248 20.30 2.11 -8.36
N ALA A 249 19.74 1.41 -7.37
CA ALA A 249 18.58 1.89 -6.63
C ALA A 249 18.89 3.19 -5.86
N ILE A 250 20.05 3.25 -5.21
CA ILE A 250 20.54 4.44 -4.48
C ILE A 250 20.77 5.62 -5.41
N PHE A 251 21.31 5.38 -6.62
CA PHE A 251 21.52 6.42 -7.62
C PHE A 251 20.20 7.19 -7.88
N PHE A 252 19.08 6.50 -8.13
CA PHE A 252 17.80 7.14 -8.40
C PHE A 252 17.26 7.90 -7.17
N LEU A 253 17.45 7.39 -5.98
CA LEU A 253 17.07 8.09 -4.75
C LEU A 253 17.85 9.39 -4.60
N ASN A 254 19.17 9.34 -4.71
CA ASN A 254 20.03 10.49 -4.50
C ASN A 254 19.99 11.51 -5.66
N HIS A 255 19.68 11.06 -6.88
CA HIS A 255 19.65 11.92 -8.06
C HIS A 255 18.35 12.72 -8.16
N PHE A 256 17.21 12.12 -7.78
CA PHE A 256 15.89 12.72 -8.03
C PHE A 256 15.15 13.17 -6.77
N LYS A 257 15.61 12.81 -5.58
CA LYS A 257 15.01 13.28 -4.34
C LYS A 257 15.86 14.31 -3.67
N ASP A 258 15.22 15.36 -3.17
CA ASP A 258 15.85 16.32 -2.27
C ASP A 258 15.95 15.73 -0.87
N LEU A 259 17.07 15.07 -0.59
CA LEU A 259 17.32 14.38 0.66
C LEU A 259 18.31 15.15 1.51
N PRO A 260 18.11 15.26 2.83
CA PRO A 260 19.03 15.97 3.73
C PRO A 260 20.42 15.33 3.80
N GLN A 261 20.52 14.03 3.45
CA GLN A 261 21.76 13.28 3.34
C GLN A 261 21.61 12.23 2.25
N ASN A 262 22.71 11.92 1.56
CA ASN A 262 22.73 10.83 0.58
C ASN A 262 22.43 9.48 1.26
N VAL A 263 21.56 8.71 0.64
CA VAL A 263 21.27 7.34 1.04
C VAL A 263 22.52 6.50 0.88
N ARG A 264 22.85 5.73 1.91
CA ARG A 264 23.96 4.76 1.90
C ARG A 264 23.44 3.43 2.42
N ILE A 265 23.55 2.39 1.59
CA ILE A 265 23.16 1.02 1.92
C ILE A 265 24.31 0.11 1.49
N VAL A 266 24.73 -0.77 2.41
CA VAL A 266 25.84 -1.70 2.17
C VAL A 266 25.28 -3.12 2.09
N SER A 267 25.58 -3.82 0.99
CA SER A 267 25.20 -5.22 0.86
C SER A 267 26.08 -6.11 1.75
N ALA A 268 25.43 -6.98 2.51
CA ALA A 268 26.09 -8.03 3.29
C ALA A 268 26.17 -9.37 2.55
N ILE A 269 25.72 -9.42 1.26
CA ILE A 269 25.75 -10.64 0.43
C ILE A 269 26.58 -10.43 -0.82
N SER A 270 27.13 -11.53 -1.32
CA SER A 270 27.84 -11.59 -2.61
C SER A 270 26.85 -11.90 -3.75
N GLN A 271 27.17 -11.46 -4.95
CA GLN A 271 26.41 -11.79 -6.16
C GLN A 271 26.55 -13.28 -6.50
N SER A 272 25.44 -13.95 -6.84
CA SER A 272 25.37 -15.32 -7.34
C SER A 272 24.54 -15.36 -8.63
N ARG A 273 24.76 -16.36 -9.50
CA ARG A 273 24.03 -16.51 -10.78
C ARG A 273 23.00 -17.64 -10.76
N ASP A 274 22.99 -18.49 -9.75
CA ASP A 274 22.07 -19.64 -9.68
C ASP A 274 20.68 -19.18 -9.24
N CYS A 275 19.76 -19.05 -10.20
CA CYS A 275 18.39 -18.62 -9.93
C CYS A 275 17.46 -19.81 -9.79
N THR A 276 16.82 -19.95 -8.64
CA THR A 276 15.77 -20.95 -8.37
C THR A 276 14.38 -20.33 -8.41
N THR A 277 14.25 -19.05 -8.11
CA THR A 277 12.99 -18.32 -8.15
C THR A 277 13.09 -17.12 -9.07
N SER A 278 12.11 -16.93 -9.96
CA SER A 278 12.09 -15.84 -10.92
C SER A 278 10.77 -15.06 -10.87
N ALA A 279 10.85 -13.74 -11.06
CA ALA A 279 9.69 -12.86 -11.14
C ALA A 279 9.78 -11.87 -12.28
N ILE A 280 8.63 -11.56 -12.89
CA ILE A 280 8.41 -10.44 -13.79
C ILE A 280 7.59 -9.42 -13.04
N LEU A 281 8.13 -8.23 -12.87
CA LEU A 281 7.51 -7.12 -12.18
C LEU A 281 7.06 -6.06 -13.17
N THR A 282 5.78 -5.74 -13.12
CA THR A 282 5.16 -4.68 -13.93
C THR A 282 4.79 -3.49 -13.05
N ARG A 283 4.66 -2.33 -13.66
CA ARG A 283 4.11 -1.13 -13.01
C ARG A 283 2.58 -1.21 -12.94
N THR A 284 1.95 -1.77 -13.99
CA THR A 284 0.49 -1.73 -14.19
C THR A 284 -0.13 -3.11 -14.38
N ASN A 285 -1.42 -3.24 -14.06
CA ASN A 285 -2.18 -4.43 -14.43
C ASN A 285 -2.36 -4.55 -15.97
N ALA A 286 -2.32 -3.43 -16.72
CA ALA A 286 -2.38 -3.44 -18.19
C ALA A 286 -1.25 -4.27 -18.77
N LYS A 287 -0.04 -4.06 -18.25
CA LYS A 287 1.14 -4.82 -18.69
C LYS A 287 1.03 -6.30 -18.34
N ILE A 288 0.41 -6.65 -17.20
CA ILE A 288 0.10 -8.05 -16.88
C ILE A 288 -0.81 -8.65 -17.96
N VAL A 289 -1.90 -7.96 -18.33
CA VAL A 289 -2.83 -8.45 -19.38
C VAL A 289 -2.11 -8.58 -20.73
N GLU A 290 -1.26 -7.61 -21.08
CA GLU A 290 -0.43 -7.66 -22.30
C GLU A 290 0.49 -8.88 -22.31
N ILE A 291 1.21 -9.13 -21.20
CA ILE A 291 2.10 -10.29 -21.06
C ILE A 291 1.30 -11.60 -21.17
N ILE A 292 0.13 -11.67 -20.51
CA ILE A 292 -0.75 -12.83 -20.61
C ILE A 292 -1.20 -13.06 -22.07
N ALA A 293 -1.55 -11.99 -22.78
CA ALA A 293 -1.96 -12.08 -24.20
C ALA A 293 -0.84 -12.65 -25.08
N LYS A 294 0.40 -12.16 -24.90
CA LYS A 294 1.58 -12.55 -25.68
C LYS A 294 2.18 -13.92 -25.27
N ASN A 295 1.89 -14.41 -24.06
CA ASN A 295 2.50 -15.65 -23.57
C ASN A 295 1.87 -16.88 -24.22
N ALA A 296 2.64 -17.62 -25.02
CA ALA A 296 2.20 -18.84 -25.67
C ALA A 296 2.37 -20.10 -24.80
N ASN A 297 3.30 -20.12 -23.83
CA ASN A 297 3.89 -21.35 -23.29
C ASN A 297 3.46 -21.73 -21.85
N ASN A 298 2.50 -21.04 -21.23
CA ASN A 298 2.03 -21.33 -19.85
C ASN A 298 3.12 -21.49 -18.77
N THR A 299 4.32 -20.90 -18.98
CA THR A 299 5.47 -20.98 -18.07
C THR A 299 5.42 -19.95 -16.95
N LEU A 300 4.35 -19.16 -16.89
CA LEU A 300 4.15 -18.12 -15.89
C LEU A 300 3.28 -18.62 -14.75
N GLN A 301 3.53 -18.08 -13.56
CA GLN A 301 2.66 -18.16 -12.40
C GLN A 301 2.10 -16.76 -12.10
N LEU A 302 0.80 -16.55 -12.28
CA LEU A 302 0.17 -15.29 -11.89
C LEU A 302 -0.04 -15.28 -10.38
N LEU A 303 0.54 -14.32 -9.64
CA LEU A 303 0.39 -14.26 -8.18
C LEU A 303 -0.81 -13.40 -7.72
N LYS A 304 -1.36 -12.57 -8.59
CA LYS A 304 -2.56 -11.81 -8.31
C LYS A 304 -3.80 -12.57 -8.74
N ASN A 305 -4.85 -12.56 -7.90
CA ASN A 305 -6.12 -13.17 -8.25
C ASN A 305 -6.66 -12.57 -9.56
N PRO A 306 -6.95 -13.37 -10.59
CA PRO A 306 -7.50 -12.89 -11.85
C PRO A 306 -8.78 -12.06 -11.69
N ASP A 307 -9.61 -12.37 -10.69
CA ASP A 307 -10.84 -11.62 -10.43
C ASP A 307 -10.54 -10.17 -10.02
N GLU A 308 -9.42 -9.90 -9.34
CA GLU A 308 -9.00 -8.54 -9.01
C GLU A 308 -8.51 -7.74 -10.23
N ILE A 309 -8.12 -8.41 -11.30
CA ILE A 309 -7.66 -7.77 -12.54
C ILE A 309 -8.82 -7.60 -13.52
N PHE A 310 -9.69 -8.61 -13.64
CA PHE A 310 -10.65 -8.73 -14.72
C PHE A 310 -12.11 -8.45 -14.33
N ALA A 311 -12.48 -8.47 -13.03
CA ALA A 311 -13.89 -8.34 -12.63
C ALA A 311 -14.56 -7.06 -13.15
N MET A 312 -13.89 -5.92 -13.04
CA MET A 312 -14.38 -4.64 -13.58
C MET A 312 -14.49 -4.70 -15.10
N ILE A 313 -13.47 -5.21 -15.78
CA ILE A 313 -13.41 -5.30 -17.25
C ILE A 313 -14.55 -6.19 -17.80
N LEU A 314 -14.76 -7.35 -17.15
CA LEU A 314 -15.85 -8.26 -17.52
C LEU A 314 -17.23 -7.67 -17.24
N SER A 315 -17.38 -6.93 -16.16
CA SER A 315 -18.62 -6.21 -15.84
C SER A 315 -18.95 -5.12 -16.89
N LEU A 316 -17.93 -4.36 -17.32
CA LEU A 316 -18.07 -3.38 -18.39
C LEU A 316 -18.40 -4.04 -19.74
N LYS A 317 -17.78 -5.19 -20.03
CA LYS A 317 -18.11 -5.98 -21.22
C LYS A 317 -19.57 -6.46 -21.19
N ALA A 318 -20.04 -6.97 -20.06
CA ALA A 318 -21.42 -7.39 -19.89
C ALA A 318 -22.41 -6.21 -20.08
N LEU A 319 -22.06 -5.03 -19.60
CA LEU A 319 -22.84 -3.80 -19.84
C LEU A 319 -22.85 -3.43 -21.32
N GLN A 320 -21.72 -3.49 -22.01
CA GLN A 320 -21.60 -3.20 -23.44
C GLN A 320 -22.42 -4.15 -24.31
N GLU A 321 -22.51 -5.44 -23.91
CA GLU A 321 -23.27 -6.49 -24.59
C GLU A 321 -24.76 -6.52 -24.20
N GLY A 322 -25.19 -5.64 -23.28
CA GLY A 322 -26.57 -5.60 -22.79
C GLY A 322 -26.93 -6.73 -21.79
N SER A 323 -25.95 -7.55 -21.40
CA SER A 323 -26.10 -8.71 -20.53
C SER A 323 -25.86 -8.38 -19.06
N LYS A 324 -26.60 -7.38 -18.53
CA LYS A 324 -26.39 -6.82 -17.18
C LYS A 324 -26.55 -7.83 -16.04
N GLU A 325 -27.25 -8.94 -16.26
CA GLU A 325 -27.36 -10.05 -15.33
C GLU A 325 -26.00 -10.70 -14.99
N HIS A 326 -25.05 -10.68 -15.92
CA HIS A 326 -23.70 -11.20 -15.73
C HIS A 326 -22.81 -10.32 -14.85
N ILE A 327 -23.25 -9.11 -14.48
CA ILE A 327 -22.55 -8.28 -13.47
C ILE A 327 -22.89 -8.85 -12.09
N ALA A 328 -22.17 -9.91 -11.68
CA ALA A 328 -22.47 -10.66 -10.46
C ALA A 328 -21.71 -10.14 -9.22
N VAL A 329 -20.61 -9.40 -9.40
CA VAL A 329 -19.74 -8.94 -8.30
C VAL A 329 -20.47 -7.89 -7.45
N PRO A 330 -20.66 -8.10 -6.14
CA PRO A 330 -21.51 -7.25 -5.31
C PRO A 330 -21.17 -5.75 -5.37
N HIS A 331 -19.90 -5.38 -5.25
CA HIS A 331 -19.47 -3.98 -5.25
C HIS A 331 -19.45 -3.33 -6.65
N LEU A 332 -19.75 -4.09 -7.73
CA LEU A 332 -19.87 -3.60 -9.10
C LEU A 332 -21.34 -3.54 -9.58
N GLN A 333 -22.29 -3.90 -8.72
CA GLN A 333 -23.72 -3.90 -9.10
C GLN A 333 -24.23 -2.50 -9.51
N TYR A 334 -23.61 -1.42 -9.04
CA TYR A 334 -23.95 -0.07 -9.44
C TYR A 334 -23.82 0.16 -10.94
N LEU A 335 -22.94 -0.59 -11.64
CA LEU A 335 -22.78 -0.51 -13.10
C LEU A 335 -24.06 -0.86 -13.84
N LYS A 336 -24.96 -1.67 -13.28
CA LYS A 336 -26.28 -1.99 -13.87
C LYS A 336 -27.19 -0.78 -14.04
N LYS A 337 -26.93 0.28 -13.29
CA LYS A 337 -27.73 1.53 -13.33
C LYS A 337 -27.40 2.41 -14.52
N PHE A 338 -26.24 2.24 -15.14
CA PHE A 338 -25.87 2.95 -16.37
C PHE A 338 -26.56 2.31 -17.58
N ARG A 339 -26.88 3.12 -18.58
CA ARG A 339 -27.53 2.65 -19.81
C ARG A 339 -26.55 1.93 -20.72
N ASN A 340 -25.35 2.50 -20.88
CA ASN A 340 -24.31 2.04 -21.79
C ASN A 340 -22.90 2.38 -21.26
N LEU A 341 -21.88 1.99 -22.02
CA LEU A 341 -20.48 2.23 -21.69
C LEU A 341 -20.09 3.73 -21.74
N ASP A 342 -20.73 4.52 -22.61
CA ASP A 342 -20.42 5.95 -22.74
C ASP A 342 -20.78 6.72 -21.45
N GLU A 343 -21.93 6.37 -20.83
CA GLU A 343 -22.29 6.94 -19.52
C GLU A 343 -21.29 6.55 -18.44
N VAL A 344 -20.77 5.32 -18.46
CA VAL A 344 -19.74 4.90 -17.51
C VAL A 344 -18.43 5.62 -17.77
N GLN A 345 -18.08 5.85 -19.04
CA GLN A 345 -16.87 6.61 -19.38
C GLN A 345 -16.97 8.05 -18.89
N GLN A 346 -18.11 8.70 -19.11
CA GLN A 346 -18.35 10.06 -18.58
C GLN A 346 -18.26 10.07 -17.04
N TYR A 347 -18.89 9.10 -16.37
CA TYR A 347 -18.78 8.96 -14.93
C TYR A 347 -17.34 8.76 -14.47
N ALA A 348 -16.54 7.94 -15.17
CA ALA A 348 -15.13 7.71 -14.85
C ALA A 348 -14.27 8.97 -15.03
N GLU A 349 -14.62 9.85 -15.98
CA GLU A 349 -13.99 11.14 -16.18
C GLU A 349 -14.35 12.12 -15.05
N ASP A 350 -15.63 12.24 -14.73
CA ASP A 350 -16.15 13.14 -13.69
C ASP A 350 -15.63 12.80 -12.29
N THR A 351 -15.53 11.50 -11.98
CA THR A 351 -15.06 11.01 -10.67
C THR A 351 -13.55 10.81 -10.61
N ASN A 352 -12.88 10.86 -11.77
CA ASN A 352 -11.45 10.57 -11.92
C ASN A 352 -11.03 9.21 -11.30
N GLU A 353 -11.86 8.17 -11.49
CA GLU A 353 -11.59 6.81 -10.97
C GLU A 353 -10.56 6.06 -11.85
N PRO A 354 -9.31 5.85 -11.37
CA PRO A 354 -8.25 5.27 -12.20
C PRO A 354 -8.53 3.83 -12.61
N GLU A 355 -9.13 3.02 -11.73
CA GLU A 355 -9.44 1.62 -11.99
C GLU A 355 -10.48 1.48 -13.11
N LEU A 356 -11.50 2.34 -13.11
CA LEU A 356 -12.54 2.34 -14.12
C LEU A 356 -11.99 2.79 -15.49
N LYS A 357 -11.21 3.88 -15.52
CA LYS A 357 -10.52 4.36 -16.74
C LYS A 357 -9.61 3.29 -17.34
N TYR A 358 -8.81 2.65 -16.49
CA TYR A 358 -7.97 1.54 -16.89
C TYR A 358 -8.78 0.37 -17.48
N SER A 359 -9.87 -0.02 -16.82
CA SER A 359 -10.69 -1.15 -17.25
C SER A 359 -11.37 -0.88 -18.60
N ILE A 360 -11.82 0.34 -18.83
CA ILE A 360 -12.35 0.78 -20.13
C ILE A 360 -11.26 0.70 -21.22
N PHE A 361 -10.05 1.19 -20.92
CA PHE A 361 -8.92 1.12 -21.84
C PHE A 361 -8.61 -0.33 -22.26
N VAL A 362 -8.50 -1.24 -21.29
CA VAL A 362 -8.21 -2.66 -21.56
C VAL A 362 -9.37 -3.30 -22.35
N LEU A 363 -10.63 -3.00 -22.02
CA LEU A 363 -11.78 -3.50 -22.76
C LEU A 363 -11.74 -3.05 -24.22
N ASN A 364 -11.43 -1.77 -24.48
CA ASN A 364 -11.30 -1.23 -25.83
C ASN A 364 -10.17 -1.89 -26.62
N GLN A 365 -9.06 -2.19 -25.96
CA GLN A 365 -7.89 -2.81 -26.60
C GLN A 365 -8.10 -4.28 -26.94
N TYR A 366 -8.71 -5.06 -26.04
CA TYR A 366 -8.79 -6.52 -26.18
C TYR A 366 -10.20 -7.04 -26.52
N GLY A 367 -11.24 -6.21 -26.34
CA GLY A 367 -12.60 -6.46 -26.84
C GLY A 367 -13.11 -7.88 -26.65
N ARG A 368 -13.20 -8.62 -27.77
CA ARG A 368 -13.75 -9.99 -27.79
C ARG A 368 -12.85 -11.00 -27.08
N ASP A 369 -11.55 -10.76 -27.02
CA ASP A 369 -10.56 -11.71 -26.46
C ASP A 369 -10.50 -11.68 -24.94
N ILE A 370 -11.11 -10.69 -24.29
CA ILE A 370 -11.00 -10.50 -22.83
C ILE A 370 -11.44 -11.71 -22.02
N VAL A 371 -12.49 -12.45 -22.45
CA VAL A 371 -12.95 -13.67 -21.78
C VAL A 371 -11.92 -14.79 -21.92
N HIS A 372 -11.27 -14.88 -23.09
CA HIS A 372 -10.20 -15.85 -23.32
C HIS A 372 -8.99 -15.52 -22.43
N LEU A 373 -8.59 -14.24 -22.36
CA LEU A 373 -7.48 -13.78 -21.51
C LEU A 373 -7.76 -14.03 -20.03
N TYR A 374 -8.98 -13.82 -19.57
CA TYR A 374 -9.38 -14.15 -18.20
C TYR A 374 -9.26 -15.65 -17.90
N ARG A 375 -9.74 -16.54 -18.83
CA ARG A 375 -9.58 -18.00 -18.67
C ARG A 375 -8.11 -18.40 -18.63
N LYS A 376 -7.28 -17.78 -19.46
CA LYS A 376 -5.83 -17.99 -19.47
C LYS A 376 -5.20 -17.53 -18.16
N ALA A 377 -5.58 -16.35 -17.65
CA ALA A 377 -5.14 -15.83 -16.36
C ALA A 377 -5.49 -16.78 -15.21
N LYS A 378 -6.70 -17.38 -15.21
CA LYS A 378 -7.09 -18.40 -14.21
C LYS A 378 -6.19 -19.62 -14.24
N LYS A 379 -5.83 -20.11 -15.42
CA LYS A 379 -4.87 -21.23 -15.54
C LYS A 379 -3.51 -20.87 -14.98
N LEU A 380 -2.99 -19.67 -15.31
CA LEU A 380 -1.70 -19.19 -14.80
C LEU A 380 -1.71 -18.96 -13.28
N TYR A 381 -2.84 -18.59 -12.71
CA TYR A 381 -3.01 -18.44 -11.26
C TYR A 381 -3.01 -19.79 -10.50
N GLN A 382 -3.46 -20.87 -11.18
CA GLN A 382 -3.44 -22.23 -10.61
C GLN A 382 -2.05 -22.87 -10.70
N ASN A 383 -1.15 -22.34 -11.54
CA ASN A 383 0.22 -22.83 -11.61
C ASN A 383 0.92 -22.59 -10.25
N LYS A 384 1.59 -23.62 -9.75
CA LYS A 384 2.41 -23.53 -8.53
C LYS A 384 3.89 -23.30 -8.84
N GLU A 385 4.28 -23.51 -10.08
CA GLU A 385 5.65 -23.41 -10.58
C GLU A 385 5.70 -22.47 -11.80
N GLY A 386 6.87 -21.87 -12.04
CA GLY A 386 7.10 -20.96 -13.15
C GLY A 386 7.58 -19.59 -12.70
N THR A 387 7.76 -18.70 -13.68
CA THR A 387 8.13 -17.31 -13.40
C THR A 387 6.93 -16.55 -12.85
N ALA A 388 7.07 -16.02 -11.65
CA ALA A 388 6.01 -15.26 -10.99
C ALA A 388 5.72 -13.96 -11.75
N LEU A 389 4.46 -13.71 -12.11
CA LEU A 389 4.01 -12.47 -12.78
C LEU A 389 3.13 -11.66 -11.84
N MET A 390 3.52 -10.40 -11.60
CA MET A 390 2.77 -9.50 -10.71
C MET A 390 3.18 -8.04 -10.91
N THR A 391 2.38 -7.13 -10.33
CA THR A 391 2.81 -5.73 -10.20
C THR A 391 3.84 -5.58 -9.08
N THR A 392 4.67 -4.54 -9.14
CA THR A 392 5.62 -4.20 -8.07
C THR A 392 4.93 -3.96 -6.73
N HIS A 393 3.71 -3.39 -6.74
CA HIS A 393 2.91 -3.24 -5.51
C HIS A 393 2.59 -4.60 -4.86
N THR A 394 2.27 -5.61 -5.66
CA THR A 394 2.02 -6.97 -5.16
C THR A 394 3.32 -7.66 -4.70
N ALA A 395 4.45 -7.32 -5.33
CA ALA A 395 5.76 -7.87 -4.99
C ALA A 395 6.36 -7.30 -3.68
N LYS A 396 5.77 -6.23 -3.12
CA LYS A 396 6.24 -5.67 -1.86
C LYS A 396 6.15 -6.72 -0.74
N GLY A 397 7.24 -6.89 0.01
CA GLY A 397 7.37 -7.96 1.01
C GLY A 397 7.88 -9.30 0.47
N LEU A 398 7.82 -9.53 -0.85
CA LEU A 398 8.37 -10.72 -1.50
C LEU A 398 9.82 -10.47 -1.95
N GLU A 399 10.52 -11.58 -2.30
CA GLU A 399 11.88 -11.55 -2.81
C GLU A 399 12.14 -12.74 -3.74
N PHE A 400 12.94 -12.53 -4.78
CA PHE A 400 13.21 -13.52 -5.82
C PHE A 400 14.69 -13.55 -6.17
N ASP A 401 15.18 -14.72 -6.60
CA ASP A 401 16.57 -14.83 -7.06
C ASP A 401 16.79 -13.99 -8.33
N CYS A 402 15.91 -14.17 -9.33
CA CYS A 402 15.92 -13.42 -10.58
C CYS A 402 14.70 -12.50 -10.68
N VAL A 403 14.90 -11.22 -10.96
CA VAL A 403 13.85 -10.25 -11.20
C VAL A 403 13.99 -9.64 -12.58
N THR A 404 12.91 -9.63 -13.34
CA THR A 404 12.77 -8.85 -14.57
C THR A 404 11.84 -7.67 -14.31
N ILE A 405 12.33 -6.46 -14.49
CA ILE A 405 11.52 -5.22 -14.48
C ILE A 405 11.09 -4.96 -15.93
N GLU A 406 9.77 -4.81 -16.14
CA GLU A 406 9.21 -4.57 -17.46
C GLU A 406 9.34 -3.10 -17.90
N ASP A 407 9.04 -2.83 -19.16
CA ASP A 407 9.22 -1.55 -19.85
C ASP A 407 8.11 -0.53 -19.54
N ASP A 408 7.10 -0.90 -18.75
CA ASP A 408 5.96 -0.04 -18.39
C ASP A 408 6.23 0.87 -17.18
N PHE A 409 7.44 0.87 -16.64
CA PHE A 409 7.82 1.83 -15.60
C PHE A 409 7.99 3.23 -16.18
N SER A 410 7.55 4.22 -15.42
CA SER A 410 7.70 5.62 -15.79
C SER A 410 9.16 5.98 -16.07
N ASN A 411 9.43 6.74 -17.14
CA ASN A 411 10.73 7.35 -17.36
C ASN A 411 10.93 8.49 -16.35
N LEU A 412 11.71 8.21 -15.31
CA LEU A 412 11.92 9.13 -14.19
C LEU A 412 12.62 10.42 -14.61
N TYR A 413 13.55 10.34 -15.56
CA TYR A 413 14.23 11.52 -16.10
C TYR A 413 13.26 12.45 -16.84
N GLU A 414 12.44 11.92 -17.74
CA GLU A 414 11.45 12.72 -18.44
C GLU A 414 10.41 13.32 -17.49
N GLN A 415 9.95 12.55 -16.50
CA GLN A 415 9.02 13.07 -15.49
C GLN A 415 9.64 14.21 -14.69
N HIS A 416 10.89 14.06 -14.27
CA HIS A 416 11.64 15.11 -13.59
C HIS A 416 11.73 16.37 -14.46
N GLN A 417 12.15 16.26 -15.72
CA GLN A 417 12.24 17.39 -16.64
C GLN A 417 10.88 18.09 -16.83
N LYS A 418 9.80 17.35 -17.01
CA LYS A 418 8.45 17.91 -17.15
C LYS A 418 8.00 18.66 -15.90
N LEU A 419 8.32 18.14 -14.71
CA LEU A 419 7.99 18.81 -13.45
C LEU A 419 8.70 20.16 -13.35
N PHE A 420 10.01 20.22 -13.61
CA PHE A 420 10.77 21.46 -13.48
C PHE A 420 10.49 22.47 -14.60
N ALA A 421 10.08 22.05 -15.80
CA ALA A 421 9.69 22.93 -16.88
C ALA A 421 8.39 23.73 -16.60
N GLN A 422 7.54 23.27 -15.67
CA GLN A 422 6.25 23.90 -15.36
C GLN A 422 6.32 25.08 -14.35
N GLY A 423 7.49 25.44 -13.84
CA GLY A 423 7.80 26.66 -13.06
C GLY A 423 7.19 26.78 -11.66
N ARG A 424 5.95 26.36 -11.42
CA ARG A 424 5.32 26.24 -10.09
C ARG A 424 4.77 24.85 -9.91
N ILE A 425 5.49 24.02 -9.17
CA ILE A 425 5.11 22.63 -8.95
C ILE A 425 4.33 22.54 -7.65
N GLY A 426 3.10 22.02 -7.74
CA GLY A 426 2.31 21.70 -6.54
C GLY A 426 2.92 20.54 -5.75
N GLN A 427 2.86 20.60 -4.43
CA GLN A 427 3.36 19.55 -3.52
C GLN A 427 2.87 18.13 -3.89
N ILE A 428 1.64 18.02 -4.37
CA ILE A 428 1.02 16.75 -4.80
C ILE A 428 1.76 16.12 -5.99
N ALA A 429 2.24 16.94 -6.95
CA ALA A 429 2.96 16.44 -8.13
C ALA A 429 4.34 15.88 -7.73
N PHE A 430 5.03 16.53 -6.80
CA PHE A 430 6.28 16.00 -6.23
C PHE A 430 6.07 14.70 -5.47
N GLN A 431 5.03 14.60 -4.66
CA GLN A 431 4.71 13.36 -3.94
C GLN A 431 4.50 12.19 -4.90
N LYS A 432 3.72 12.39 -5.96
CA LYS A 432 3.50 11.35 -6.99
C LYS A 432 4.80 10.95 -7.69
N PHE A 433 5.66 11.91 -7.99
CA PHE A 433 6.96 11.61 -8.59
C PHE A 433 7.86 10.81 -7.63
N TYR A 434 7.90 11.17 -6.35
CA TYR A 434 8.65 10.43 -5.34
C TYR A 434 8.10 9.01 -5.14
N GLU A 435 6.80 8.79 -5.30
CA GLU A 435 6.21 7.46 -5.30
C GLU A 435 6.67 6.60 -6.48
N GLU A 436 6.82 7.17 -7.69
CA GLU A 436 7.36 6.45 -8.85
C GLU A 436 8.84 6.06 -8.62
N ILE A 437 9.64 6.95 -8.02
CA ILE A 437 11.03 6.62 -7.64
C ILE A 437 11.04 5.49 -6.61
N ASN A 438 10.19 5.57 -5.58
CA ASN A 438 10.05 4.53 -4.58
C ASN A 438 9.62 3.20 -5.18
N LEU A 439 8.68 3.23 -6.13
CA LEU A 439 8.20 2.02 -6.79
C LEU A 439 9.33 1.33 -7.56
N TYR A 440 10.16 2.11 -8.24
CA TYR A 440 11.33 1.58 -8.93
C TYR A 440 12.40 1.04 -7.96
N TYR A 441 12.66 1.76 -6.85
CA TYR A 441 13.50 1.27 -5.76
C TYR A 441 12.99 -0.06 -5.19
N VAL A 442 11.69 -0.17 -4.94
CA VAL A 442 11.06 -1.41 -4.47
C VAL A 442 11.27 -2.53 -5.49
N ALA A 443 11.08 -2.28 -6.79
CA ALA A 443 11.25 -3.29 -7.84
C ALA A 443 12.69 -3.85 -7.85
N ILE A 444 13.70 -2.98 -7.87
CA ILE A 444 15.11 -3.37 -7.86
C ILE A 444 15.44 -4.19 -6.59
N THR A 445 14.97 -3.75 -5.44
CA THR A 445 15.30 -4.37 -4.14
C THR A 445 14.53 -5.67 -3.86
N ARG A 446 13.74 -6.18 -4.81
CA ARG A 446 13.19 -7.56 -4.74
C ARG A 446 14.21 -8.60 -5.17
N THR A 447 15.31 -8.17 -5.79
CA THR A 447 16.33 -9.02 -6.40
C THR A 447 17.33 -9.55 -5.36
N LYS A 448 17.57 -10.87 -5.38
CA LYS A 448 18.59 -11.51 -4.56
C LYS A 448 19.88 -11.84 -5.33
N LYS A 449 19.79 -12.13 -6.63
CA LYS A 449 20.95 -12.63 -7.38
C LYS A 449 21.11 -11.96 -8.76
N GLN A 450 20.03 -11.86 -9.55
CA GLN A 450 20.09 -11.30 -10.91
C GLN A 450 18.93 -10.35 -11.19
N LEU A 451 19.24 -9.20 -11.76
CA LEU A 451 18.29 -8.20 -12.24
C LEU A 451 18.38 -8.05 -13.75
N ILE A 452 17.25 -8.17 -14.43
CA ILE A 452 17.06 -7.80 -15.83
C ILE A 452 16.11 -6.59 -15.84
N ASP A 453 16.59 -5.46 -16.32
CA ASP A 453 15.80 -4.24 -16.34
C ASP A 453 15.54 -3.81 -17.78
N LYS A 454 14.27 -3.81 -18.20
CA LYS A 454 13.81 -3.43 -19.54
C LYS A 454 13.29 -1.99 -19.58
N SER A 455 13.27 -1.29 -18.44
CA SER A 455 12.77 0.08 -18.36
C SER A 455 13.74 1.08 -19.00
N GLN A 456 13.23 2.24 -19.40
CA GLN A 456 14.07 3.35 -19.87
C GLN A 456 15.00 3.90 -18.78
N ASN A 457 14.70 3.65 -17.52
CA ASN A 457 15.54 4.04 -16.39
C ASN A 457 16.90 3.31 -16.40
N ASP A 458 16.96 2.06 -16.88
CA ASP A 458 18.24 1.33 -17.02
C ASP A 458 19.19 2.01 -18.01
N PHE A 459 18.65 2.50 -19.12
CA PHE A 459 19.43 3.27 -20.08
C PHE A 459 19.98 4.56 -19.48
N PHE A 460 19.11 5.33 -18.78
CA PHE A 460 19.53 6.56 -18.09
C PHE A 460 20.63 6.29 -17.06
N TYR A 461 20.49 5.25 -16.24
CA TYR A 461 21.50 4.86 -15.27
C TYR A 461 22.86 4.60 -15.92
N LYS A 462 22.90 3.78 -17.00
CA LYS A 462 24.12 3.42 -17.72
C LYS A 462 24.81 4.61 -18.40
N MET A 463 24.05 5.64 -18.77
CA MET A 463 24.60 6.86 -19.36
C MET A 463 25.23 7.81 -18.31
N ASN A 464 24.98 7.60 -17.02
CA ASN A 464 25.45 8.44 -15.91
C ASN A 464 26.47 7.73 -15.00
N LEU A 465 26.92 6.51 -15.39
CA LEU A 465 28.05 5.81 -14.80
C LEU A 465 29.36 6.26 -15.46
#